data_7b0311056373dd1bc07698fc87fbec5e
#
_entry.id   7b0311056373dd1bc07698fc87fbec5e
#
_cell.length_a   1.000
_cell.length_b   1.000
_cell.length_c   1.000
_cell.angle_alpha   90.00
_cell.angle_beta   90.00
_cell.angle_gamma   90.00
#
_symmetry.space_group_name_H-M   'P 1'
#
loop_
_entity.id
_entity.type
_entity.pdbx_description
1 polymer ?
#
loop_
_entity_poly.entity_id
_entity_poly.type
_entity_poly.pdbx_seq_one_letter_code
_entity_poly.pdbx_strand_id
1 'polypeptide(L)'
;FEGTELEAAAAGKYTDGQAVTAGTDGYFTFYMSAKTKIDSSDKTWEDGYACKQRVNFGGKADVANMKNLVSFKTSNAAKVKVYWVEGGTDNRQMAIFGSTGDVVTKTEVTAAKNDPVVSTLELADAGTYYLGGLENNNYIFKIEVEETAAVEEPVVKEYELDGAKLE
;
A
#
# COMPACT_ATOMS: atom_id res chain seq x y z
N PHE A 1 3.95 6.72 4.80
CA PHE A 1 3.02 7.78 4.38
C PHE A 1 1.93 7.98 5.41
N GLU A 2 1.60 9.23 5.67
CA GLU A 2 0.42 9.68 6.39
C GLU A 2 -0.39 10.67 5.54
N GLY A 3 -1.72 10.67 5.70
CA GLY A 3 -2.61 11.54 4.91
C GLY A 3 -2.28 13.03 5.03
N THR A 4 -1.71 13.45 6.14
CA THR A 4 -1.28 14.84 6.39
C THR A 4 -0.05 15.28 5.59
N GLU A 5 0.66 14.36 4.93
CA GLU A 5 1.78 14.68 4.05
C GLU A 5 1.32 15.23 2.68
N LEU A 6 0.05 15.09 2.34
CA LEU A 6 -0.53 15.65 1.12
C LEU A 6 -1.27 16.95 1.43
N GLU A 7 -1.22 17.91 0.51
CA GLU A 7 -1.99 19.13 0.62
C GLU A 7 -3.50 18.86 0.47
N ALA A 8 -4.30 19.47 1.35
CA ALA A 8 -5.76 19.36 1.27
C ALA A 8 -6.27 19.80 -0.10
N ALA A 9 -7.18 19.03 -0.69
CA ALA A 9 -7.66 19.25 -2.05
C ALA A 9 -9.12 18.80 -2.21
N ALA A 10 -9.94 19.66 -2.81
CA ALA A 10 -11.30 19.33 -3.23
C ALA A 10 -11.31 18.46 -4.51
N ALA A 11 -12.44 17.85 -4.81
CA ALA A 11 -12.66 17.19 -6.09
C ALA A 11 -12.46 18.18 -7.25
N GLY A 12 -11.86 17.71 -8.35
CA GLY A 12 -11.51 18.53 -9.51
C GLY A 12 -10.14 19.22 -9.41
N LYS A 13 -9.42 19.09 -8.29
CA LYS A 13 -8.04 19.59 -8.17
C LYS A 13 -7.07 18.78 -9.01
N TYR A 14 -7.32 17.49 -9.14
CA TYR A 14 -6.48 16.56 -9.90
C TYR A 14 -7.14 16.14 -11.20
N THR A 15 -6.32 15.67 -12.14
CA THR A 15 -6.77 14.99 -13.37
C THR A 15 -6.59 13.49 -13.24
N ASP A 16 -7.28 12.71 -14.08
CA ASP A 16 -7.16 11.26 -14.11
C ASP A 16 -5.72 10.84 -14.44
N GLY A 17 -5.14 9.99 -13.60
CA GLY A 17 -3.77 9.51 -13.73
C GLY A 17 -2.69 10.50 -13.25
N GLN A 18 -3.05 11.64 -12.71
CA GLN A 18 -2.07 12.58 -12.17
C GLN A 18 -1.30 11.97 -11.01
N ALA A 19 0.03 11.93 -11.14
CA ALA A 19 0.93 11.39 -10.12
C ALA A 19 1.31 12.45 -9.09
N VAL A 20 1.28 12.07 -7.81
CA VAL A 20 1.75 12.87 -6.68
C VAL A 20 2.58 11.97 -5.76
N THR A 21 3.81 12.35 -5.49
CA THR A 21 4.70 11.59 -4.59
C THR A 21 4.51 12.01 -3.13
N ALA A 22 4.64 11.06 -2.21
CA ALA A 22 4.60 11.28 -0.78
C ALA A 22 5.39 10.19 -0.04
N GLY A 23 5.55 10.36 1.27
CA GLY A 23 6.37 9.49 2.11
C GLY A 23 7.84 9.88 2.08
N THR A 24 8.63 9.24 2.94
CA THR A 24 10.08 9.46 3.00
C THR A 24 10.71 9.21 1.64
N ASP A 25 11.48 10.18 1.15
CA ASP A 25 12.16 10.16 -0.16
C ASP A 25 11.23 9.91 -1.36
N GLY A 26 9.93 10.22 -1.23
CA GLY A 26 8.95 10.00 -2.29
C GLY A 26 8.67 8.52 -2.56
N TYR A 27 8.75 7.68 -1.53
CA TYR A 27 8.58 6.22 -1.65
C TYR A 27 7.24 5.81 -2.27
N PHE A 28 6.19 6.57 -2.03
CA PHE A 28 4.86 6.33 -2.58
C PHE A 28 4.53 7.30 -3.71
N THR A 29 3.90 6.77 -4.75
CA THR A 29 3.29 7.60 -5.81
C THR A 29 1.79 7.36 -5.83
N PHE A 30 1.04 8.41 -5.59
CA PHE A 30 -0.42 8.43 -5.63
C PHE A 30 -0.87 8.81 -7.03
N TYR A 31 -1.66 7.96 -7.66
CA TYR A 31 -2.28 8.22 -8.95
C TYR A 31 -3.72 8.64 -8.74
N MET A 32 -3.95 9.92 -8.91
CA MET A 32 -5.21 10.60 -8.59
C MET A 32 -6.24 10.46 -9.72
N SER A 33 -7.42 10.97 -9.46
CA SER A 33 -8.47 11.17 -10.48
C SER A 33 -9.18 12.51 -10.24
N ALA A 34 -10.00 12.93 -11.17
CA ALA A 34 -10.83 14.13 -11.01
C ALA A 34 -11.78 14.06 -9.79
N LYS A 35 -12.05 12.86 -9.28
CA LYS A 35 -12.90 12.64 -8.08
C LYS A 35 -12.10 12.64 -6.78
N THR A 36 -10.76 12.56 -6.85
CA THR A 36 -9.92 12.49 -5.66
C THR A 36 -10.04 13.74 -4.81
N LYS A 37 -10.14 13.51 -3.50
CA LYS A 37 -10.11 14.54 -2.45
C LYS A 37 -9.05 14.18 -1.42
N ILE A 38 -8.40 15.19 -0.89
CA ILE A 38 -7.60 15.10 0.33
C ILE A 38 -8.35 15.92 1.36
N ASP A 39 -9.13 15.25 2.19
CA ASP A 39 -10.08 15.93 3.07
C ASP A 39 -9.88 15.58 4.55
N SER A 40 -10.41 16.42 5.43
CA SER A 40 -10.33 16.25 6.86
C SER A 40 -11.27 15.13 7.31
N SER A 41 -10.75 14.26 8.19
CA SER A 41 -11.53 13.23 8.86
C SER A 41 -10.78 12.77 10.11
N ASP A 42 -11.28 13.16 11.28
CA ASP A 42 -10.69 12.72 12.56
C ASP A 42 -11.00 11.26 12.80
N LYS A 43 -9.94 10.45 12.89
CA LYS A 43 -10.04 9.03 13.23
C LYS A 43 -8.93 8.63 14.20
N THR A 44 -9.27 7.70 15.09
CA THR A 44 -8.34 7.08 16.03
C THR A 44 -8.50 5.57 15.92
N TRP A 45 -7.39 4.84 15.80
CA TRP A 45 -7.34 3.40 15.72
C TRP A 45 -7.09 2.78 17.10
N GLU A 46 -7.37 1.49 17.26
CA GLU A 46 -7.22 0.77 18.52
C GLU A 46 -5.79 0.78 19.08
N ASP A 47 -4.79 0.89 18.22
CA ASP A 47 -3.37 1.00 18.62
C ASP A 47 -2.97 2.42 19.10
N GLY A 48 -3.92 3.35 19.16
CA GLY A 48 -3.72 4.73 19.58
C GLY A 48 -3.25 5.68 18.48
N TYR A 49 -3.02 5.20 17.26
CA TYR A 49 -2.74 6.07 16.12
C TYR A 49 -3.96 6.96 15.84
N ALA A 50 -3.72 8.24 15.59
CA ALA A 50 -4.75 9.20 15.24
C ALA A 50 -4.34 10.03 14.03
N CYS A 51 -5.26 10.26 13.11
CA CYS A 51 -5.03 11.09 11.93
C CYS A 51 -6.26 11.93 11.61
N LYS A 52 -6.01 13.14 11.11
CA LYS A 52 -7.04 14.14 10.81
C LYS A 52 -7.30 14.33 9.31
N GLN A 53 -6.56 13.65 8.46
CA GLN A 53 -6.65 13.82 7.01
C GLN A 53 -6.51 12.49 6.30
N ARG A 54 -7.23 12.34 5.21
CA ARG A 54 -7.30 11.11 4.42
C ARG A 54 -7.19 11.37 2.93
N VAL A 55 -6.81 10.33 2.21
CA VAL A 55 -6.95 10.24 0.76
C VAL A 55 -8.25 9.53 0.43
N ASN A 56 -9.11 10.22 -0.30
CA ASN A 56 -10.36 9.73 -0.84
C ASN A 56 -10.26 9.74 -2.38
N PHE A 57 -9.95 8.61 -2.98
CA PHE A 57 -9.79 8.52 -4.43
C PHE A 57 -11.10 8.71 -5.22
N GLY A 58 -12.25 8.45 -4.59
CA GLY A 58 -13.55 8.58 -5.23
C GLY A 58 -13.93 7.42 -6.16
N GLY A 59 -13.14 6.36 -6.21
CA GLY A 59 -13.39 5.17 -7.03
C GLY A 59 -12.47 4.00 -6.67
N LYS A 60 -12.72 2.85 -7.29
CA LYS A 60 -11.85 1.67 -7.17
C LYS A 60 -10.50 1.91 -7.86
N ALA A 61 -9.50 1.12 -7.46
CA ALA A 61 -8.21 1.09 -8.13
C ALA A 61 -8.34 0.66 -9.60
N ASP A 62 -7.63 1.34 -10.47
CA ASP A 62 -7.58 1.05 -11.91
C ASP A 62 -6.11 1.03 -12.36
N VAL A 63 -5.51 -0.15 -12.33
CA VAL A 63 -4.09 -0.34 -12.67
C VAL A 63 -3.85 -0.07 -14.15
N ALA A 64 -4.78 -0.45 -15.02
CA ALA A 64 -4.62 -0.29 -16.46
C ALA A 64 -4.54 1.19 -16.88
N ASN A 65 -5.28 2.07 -16.19
CA ASN A 65 -5.30 3.51 -16.45
C ASN A 65 -4.52 4.31 -15.41
N MET A 66 -3.82 3.64 -14.49
CA MET A 66 -3.04 4.25 -13.42
C MET A 66 -3.81 5.34 -12.68
N LYS A 67 -4.94 4.98 -12.05
CA LYS A 67 -5.73 5.93 -11.27
C LYS A 67 -6.39 5.30 -10.04
N ASN A 68 -6.65 6.12 -9.03
CA ASN A 68 -7.25 5.72 -7.75
C ASN A 68 -6.42 4.68 -7.00
N LEU A 69 -5.11 4.78 -7.05
CA LEU A 69 -4.19 3.83 -6.44
C LEU A 69 -2.89 4.48 -5.97
N VAL A 70 -2.18 3.75 -5.13
CA VAL A 70 -0.86 4.12 -4.63
C VAL A 70 0.15 3.10 -5.12
N SER A 71 1.20 3.52 -5.80
CA SER A 71 2.29 2.64 -6.20
C SER A 71 3.48 2.76 -5.25
N PHE A 72 4.16 1.64 -5.03
CA PHE A 72 5.41 1.53 -4.30
C PHE A 72 6.20 0.33 -4.79
N LYS A 73 7.49 0.29 -4.45
CA LYS A 73 8.40 -0.79 -4.86
C LYS A 73 9.08 -1.39 -3.64
N THR A 74 9.16 -2.72 -3.61
CA THR A 74 9.92 -3.46 -2.60
C THR A 74 11.10 -4.18 -3.25
N SER A 75 12.18 -4.33 -2.48
CA SER A 75 13.39 -5.09 -2.87
C SER A 75 13.39 -6.51 -2.34
N ASN A 76 12.50 -6.80 -1.38
CA ASN A 76 12.34 -8.09 -0.72
C ASN A 76 10.85 -8.36 -0.45
N ALA A 77 10.55 -9.51 0.14
CA ALA A 77 9.26 -9.74 0.76
C ALA A 77 8.94 -8.64 1.78
N ALA A 78 7.70 -8.28 1.91
CA ALA A 78 7.31 -7.13 2.75
C ALA A 78 5.96 -7.35 3.43
N LYS A 79 5.76 -6.60 4.52
CA LYS A 79 4.44 -6.41 5.15
C LYS A 79 3.99 -4.99 4.89
N VAL A 80 2.79 -4.84 4.38
CA VAL A 80 2.15 -3.54 4.12
C VAL A 80 1.03 -3.35 5.12
N LYS A 81 1.21 -2.41 6.05
CA LYS A 81 0.21 -2.06 7.04
C LYS A 81 -0.56 -0.84 6.58
N VAL A 82 -1.86 -0.96 6.48
CA VAL A 82 -2.75 0.11 5.99
C VAL A 82 -3.73 0.51 7.09
N TYR A 83 -3.77 1.79 7.38
CA TYR A 83 -4.79 2.42 8.24
C TYR A 83 -5.85 3.02 7.34
N TRP A 84 -7.03 2.47 7.37
CA TRP A 84 -8.07 2.81 6.43
C TRP A 84 -9.47 2.77 7.04
N VAL A 85 -10.41 3.30 6.30
CA VAL A 85 -11.84 3.29 6.64
C VAL A 85 -12.62 2.90 5.40
N GLU A 86 -13.60 2.03 5.56
CA GLU A 86 -14.50 1.67 4.48
C GLU A 86 -15.32 2.89 4.02
N GLY A 87 -15.35 3.13 2.71
CA GLY A 87 -16.00 4.28 2.11
C GLY A 87 -17.50 4.11 1.82
N GLY A 88 -18.11 3.02 2.21
CA GLY A 88 -19.51 2.72 1.92
C GLY A 88 -20.15 1.71 2.85
N THR A 89 -21.16 1.01 2.36
CA THR A 89 -21.92 -0.02 3.10
C THR A 89 -21.80 -1.41 2.49
N ASP A 90 -20.88 -1.60 1.55
CA ASP A 90 -20.87 -2.73 0.63
C ASP A 90 -19.81 -3.78 0.99
N ASN A 91 -19.33 -3.79 2.24
CA ASN A 91 -18.27 -4.69 2.70
C ASN A 91 -17.01 -4.61 1.83
N ARG A 92 -16.52 -3.42 1.61
CA ARG A 92 -15.40 -3.12 0.72
C ARG A 92 -14.07 -3.63 1.24
N GLN A 93 -13.19 -3.98 0.34
CA GLN A 93 -11.85 -4.45 0.64
C GLN A 93 -10.79 -3.52 0.06
N MET A 94 -9.64 -3.44 0.72
CA MET A 94 -8.39 -2.94 0.14
C MET A 94 -7.68 -4.11 -0.53
N ALA A 95 -6.99 -3.85 -1.64
CA ALA A 95 -6.19 -4.85 -2.31
C ALA A 95 -4.84 -4.30 -2.75
N ILE A 96 -3.86 -5.18 -2.83
CA ILE A 96 -2.59 -4.93 -3.51
C ILE A 96 -2.62 -5.71 -4.83
N PHE A 97 -2.29 -5.00 -5.89
CA PHE A 97 -2.24 -5.52 -7.26
C PHE A 97 -0.79 -5.59 -7.72
N GLY A 98 -0.49 -6.58 -8.56
CA GLY A 98 0.76 -6.66 -9.31
C GLY A 98 0.75 -5.74 -10.55
N SER A 99 1.84 -5.75 -11.30
CA SER A 99 2.02 -4.90 -12.48
C SER A 99 1.04 -5.19 -13.62
N THR A 100 0.45 -6.37 -13.66
CA THR A 100 -0.57 -6.79 -14.62
C THR A 100 -2.00 -6.45 -14.20
N GLY A 101 -2.18 -5.94 -12.97
CA GLY A 101 -3.49 -5.65 -12.39
C GLY A 101 -4.16 -6.84 -11.68
N ASP A 102 -3.47 -7.98 -11.59
CA ASP A 102 -3.96 -9.12 -10.84
C ASP A 102 -3.85 -8.85 -9.34
N VAL A 103 -4.84 -9.31 -8.57
CA VAL A 103 -4.82 -9.20 -7.10
C VAL A 103 -3.77 -10.13 -6.53
N VAL A 104 -2.77 -9.57 -5.84
CA VAL A 104 -1.74 -10.32 -5.13
C VAL A 104 -2.22 -10.70 -3.73
N THR A 105 -2.80 -9.75 -3.02
CA THR A 105 -3.36 -9.94 -1.68
C THR A 105 -4.45 -8.91 -1.41
N LYS A 106 -5.35 -9.18 -0.49
CA LYS A 106 -6.45 -8.28 -0.11
C LYS A 106 -6.80 -8.42 1.36
N THR A 107 -7.46 -7.40 1.89
CA THR A 107 -7.96 -7.41 3.27
C THR A 107 -9.14 -8.35 3.43
N GLU A 108 -9.42 -8.74 4.67
CA GLU A 108 -10.72 -9.31 5.01
C GLU A 108 -11.84 -8.27 4.79
N VAL A 109 -13.05 -8.75 4.63
CA VAL A 109 -14.24 -7.90 4.57
C VAL A 109 -14.49 -7.32 5.95
N THR A 110 -14.65 -6.01 6.03
CA THR A 110 -15.01 -5.34 7.29
C THR A 110 -16.52 -5.21 7.40
N ALA A 111 -17.06 -5.46 8.60
CA ALA A 111 -18.51 -5.44 8.83
C ALA A 111 -19.06 -4.05 9.14
N ALA A 112 -18.21 -3.05 9.34
CA ALA A 112 -18.59 -1.76 9.90
C ALA A 112 -18.17 -0.58 9.05
N LYS A 113 -19.15 0.09 8.45
CA LYS A 113 -18.96 1.35 7.76
C LYS A 113 -18.39 2.42 8.69
N ASN A 114 -17.40 3.15 8.19
CA ASN A 114 -16.72 4.27 8.86
C ASN A 114 -15.87 3.90 10.10
N ASP A 115 -15.75 2.63 10.45
CA ASP A 115 -14.89 2.22 11.55
C ASP A 115 -13.42 2.22 11.10
N PRO A 116 -12.50 2.71 11.94
CA PRO A 116 -11.08 2.65 11.70
C PRO A 116 -10.59 1.20 11.67
N VAL A 117 -9.97 0.79 10.58
CA VAL A 117 -9.43 -0.56 10.39
C VAL A 117 -7.93 -0.48 10.15
N VAL A 118 -7.16 -1.37 10.77
CA VAL A 118 -5.76 -1.63 10.43
C VAL A 118 -5.69 -3.00 9.78
N SER A 119 -5.12 -3.07 8.61
CA SER A 119 -4.88 -4.33 7.90
C SER A 119 -3.41 -4.49 7.58
N THR A 120 -2.89 -5.71 7.74
CA THR A 120 -1.56 -6.09 7.31
C THR A 120 -1.68 -7.03 6.11
N LEU A 121 -1.09 -6.63 4.99
CA LEU A 121 -1.05 -7.39 3.76
C LEU A 121 0.38 -7.87 3.52
N GLU A 122 0.56 -9.14 3.19
CA GLU A 122 1.87 -9.73 3.00
C GLU A 122 2.22 -9.86 1.51
N LEU A 123 3.46 -9.50 1.18
CA LEU A 123 4.06 -9.63 -0.14
C LEU A 123 5.21 -10.63 -0.04
N ALA A 124 5.13 -11.71 -0.79
CA ALA A 124 6.15 -12.76 -0.77
C ALA A 124 7.44 -12.39 -1.53
N ASP A 125 7.30 -11.54 -2.54
CA ASP A 125 8.38 -11.24 -3.49
C ASP A 125 8.68 -9.75 -3.56
N ALA A 126 9.89 -9.42 -4.02
CA ALA A 126 10.24 -8.08 -4.47
C ALA A 126 9.42 -7.70 -5.72
N GLY A 127 9.06 -6.44 -5.85
CA GLY A 127 8.30 -6.01 -7.01
C GLY A 127 7.79 -4.58 -6.94
N THR A 128 7.10 -4.18 -8.00
CA THR A 128 6.29 -2.95 -8.02
C THR A 128 4.83 -3.33 -7.79
N TYR A 129 4.21 -2.67 -6.83
CA TYR A 129 2.87 -2.97 -6.37
C TYR A 129 1.98 -1.75 -6.36
N TYR A 130 0.69 -1.98 -6.41
CA TYR A 130 -0.35 -0.96 -6.43
C TYR A 130 -1.41 -1.25 -5.36
N LEU A 131 -1.65 -0.31 -4.45
CA LEU A 131 -2.62 -0.42 -3.37
C LEU A 131 -3.84 0.45 -3.66
N GLY A 132 -5.02 -0.10 -3.48
CA GLY A 132 -6.27 0.67 -3.61
C GLY A 132 -7.51 -0.13 -3.27
N GLY A 133 -8.68 0.48 -3.42
CA GLY A 133 -9.96 -0.21 -3.22
C GLY A 133 -10.20 -1.26 -4.31
N LEU A 134 -10.57 -2.47 -3.91
CA LEU A 134 -10.77 -3.58 -4.84
C LEU A 134 -12.02 -3.39 -5.72
N GLU A 135 -13.15 -3.15 -5.11
CA GLU A 135 -14.44 -3.06 -5.81
C GLU A 135 -14.97 -1.63 -5.86
N ASN A 136 -14.58 -0.80 -4.90
CA ASN A 136 -15.04 0.56 -4.77
C ASN A 136 -14.03 1.40 -3.98
N ASN A 137 -14.37 2.66 -3.70
CA ASN A 137 -13.53 3.59 -2.93
C ASN A 137 -13.46 3.23 -1.44
N ASN A 138 -12.25 3.31 -0.90
CA ASN A 138 -11.97 3.31 0.52
C ASN A 138 -11.10 4.52 0.87
N TYR A 139 -11.04 4.89 2.14
CA TYR A 139 -10.29 6.05 2.61
C TYR A 139 -8.98 5.61 3.24
N ILE A 140 -7.86 6.12 2.77
CA ILE A 140 -6.52 5.78 3.25
C ILE A 140 -6.01 6.93 4.13
N PHE A 141 -5.54 6.59 5.34
CA PHE A 141 -4.98 7.53 6.31
C PHE A 141 -3.48 7.37 6.47
N LYS A 142 -2.97 6.12 6.47
CA LYS A 142 -1.55 5.82 6.62
C LYS A 142 -1.20 4.51 5.92
N ILE A 143 0.01 4.46 5.38
CA ILE A 143 0.60 3.25 4.80
C ILE A 143 2.01 3.11 5.36
N GLU A 144 2.31 1.93 5.89
CA GLU A 144 3.66 1.52 6.31
C GLU A 144 4.08 0.30 5.50
N VAL A 145 5.30 0.29 5.01
CA VAL A 145 5.89 -0.86 4.33
C VAL A 145 7.13 -1.28 5.11
N GLU A 146 7.15 -2.51 5.58
CA GLU A 146 8.26 -3.12 6.27
C GLU A 146 8.79 -4.28 5.42
N GLU A 147 9.98 -4.11 4.85
CA GLU A 147 10.64 -5.18 4.10
C GLU A 147 11.30 -6.15 5.07
N THR A 148 11.14 -7.45 4.82
CA THR A 148 11.92 -8.47 5.54
C THR A 148 13.34 -8.44 5.01
N ALA A 149 14.33 -8.51 5.94
CA ALA A 149 15.72 -8.63 5.54
C ALA A 149 15.90 -9.86 4.63
N ALA A 150 16.68 -9.70 3.55
CA ALA A 150 17.08 -10.84 2.73
C ALA A 150 17.74 -11.89 3.63
N VAL A 151 17.25 -13.12 3.59
CA VAL A 151 17.95 -14.24 4.24
C VAL A 151 19.25 -14.41 3.43
N GLU A 152 20.38 -14.03 4.02
CA GLU A 152 21.66 -14.38 3.43
C GLU A 152 21.73 -15.90 3.37
N GLU A 153 21.70 -16.46 2.16
CA GLU A 153 21.99 -17.88 1.98
C GLU A 153 23.38 -18.15 2.58
N PRO A 154 23.52 -19.17 3.43
CA PRO A 154 24.83 -19.50 3.96
C PRO A 154 25.77 -19.77 2.77
N VAL A 155 26.86 -19.02 2.69
CA VAL A 155 27.90 -19.23 1.70
C VAL A 155 28.50 -20.61 1.99
N VAL A 156 28.05 -21.61 1.26
CA VAL A 156 28.66 -22.95 1.30
C VAL A 156 30.04 -22.80 0.64
N LYS A 157 31.07 -22.70 1.47
CA LYS A 157 32.42 -22.80 1.00
C LYS A 157 32.71 -24.29 0.74
N GLU A 158 32.68 -24.69 -0.51
CA GLU A 158 33.24 -25.99 -0.90
C GLU A 158 34.75 -25.93 -0.69
N TYR A 159 35.24 -26.71 0.26
CA TYR A 159 36.67 -26.97 0.38
C TYR A 159 36.96 -28.23 -0.43
N GLU A 160 37.62 -28.06 -1.55
CA GLU A 160 38.28 -29.22 -2.21
C GLU A 160 39.36 -29.75 -1.26
N LEU A 161 39.14 -30.92 -0.72
CA LEU A 161 40.18 -31.69 -0.05
C LEU A 161 41.12 -32.19 -1.15
N ASP A 162 42.23 -31.49 -1.31
CA ASP A 162 43.33 -31.99 -2.15
C ASP A 162 43.85 -33.29 -1.53
N GLY A 163 43.46 -34.42 -2.14
CA GLY A 163 43.81 -35.79 -1.67
C GLY A 163 45.29 -36.14 -1.75
N ALA A 164 46.16 -35.18 -2.01
CA ALA A 164 47.60 -35.37 -2.21
C ALA A 164 48.46 -35.27 -0.94
N LYS A 165 47.88 -35.18 0.25
CA LYS A 165 48.60 -35.05 1.54
C LYS A 165 48.09 -35.96 2.63
N LEU A 166 47.90 -37.25 2.31
CA LEU A 166 47.79 -38.31 3.31
C LEU A 166 48.93 -39.35 3.02
N GLU A 167 50.15 -38.96 3.30
CA GLU A 167 51.22 -39.90 3.60
C GLU A 167 51.56 -39.82 5.09
#